data_6978986f4c53278e22b46c6960d1ca91
#
_entry.id   6978986f4c53278e22b46c6960d1ca91
#
_cell.length_a   1.000
_cell.length_b   1.000
_cell.length_c   1.000
_cell.angle_alpha   90.00
_cell.angle_beta   90.00
_cell.angle_gamma   90.00
#
_symmetry.space_group_name_H-M   'P 1'
#
loop_
_entity.id
_entity.type
_entity.pdbx_description
1 polymer ?
#
loop_
_entity_poly.entity_id
_entity_poly.type
_entity_poly.pdbx_seq_one_letter_code
_entity_poly.pdbx_strand_id
1 'polypeptide(L)'
;MALRRPERNWTYEDLAALPEDGKRYEIIEGELFELTGPNLRHAKVISNLFLLIGLVVRAEGGDVFSAVVDVFFNGANPVEPDLVVVLPGTHARQAMRGIEGSPDLVIEVLSPSNRTHDVLTKRELYRRGGVREYWMVDPDDRSIEVVAFGATRSGNARTFRGNEQLVSAVLPRLAFAAEEAFMGLDAIAAE
;
A
#
# COMPACT_ATOMS: atom_id res chain seq x y z
N MET A 1 -0.13 17.01 4.82
CA MET A 1 0.70 17.86 5.71
C MET A 1 0.61 17.26 7.10
N ALA A 2 1.74 16.86 7.71
CA ALA A 2 1.71 16.26 9.05
C ALA A 2 1.24 17.30 10.08
N LEU A 3 0.21 16.97 10.84
CA LEU A 3 -0.23 17.76 11.99
C LEU A 3 0.70 17.40 13.17
N ARG A 4 1.89 18.00 13.23
CA ARG A 4 2.80 17.82 14.35
C ARG A 4 2.22 18.43 15.62
N ARG A 5 1.80 17.58 16.56
CA ARG A 5 1.76 17.90 17.99
C ARG A 5 2.94 17.18 18.64
N PRO A 6 4.02 17.87 19.04
CA PRO A 6 5.30 17.26 19.40
C PRO A 6 5.34 16.47 20.71
N GLU A 7 4.25 16.30 21.42
CA GLU A 7 4.26 15.75 22.80
C GLU A 7 3.28 14.58 23.04
N ARG A 8 2.63 14.03 21.99
CA ARG A 8 1.65 12.95 22.19
C ARG A 8 1.81 11.87 21.12
N ASN A 9 2.00 10.63 21.56
CA ASN A 9 1.81 9.46 20.70
C ASN A 9 0.31 9.25 20.50
N TRP A 10 -0.17 9.39 19.27
CA TRP A 10 -1.54 9.13 18.89
C TRP A 10 -1.83 7.63 18.94
N THR A 11 -3.02 7.27 19.40
CA THR A 11 -3.52 5.89 19.48
C THR A 11 -4.76 5.71 18.61
N TYR A 12 -5.17 4.45 18.40
CA TYR A 12 -6.40 4.14 17.68
C TYR A 12 -7.64 4.73 18.36
N GLU A 13 -7.67 4.73 19.69
CA GLU A 13 -8.75 5.35 20.47
C GLU A 13 -8.81 6.86 20.24
N ASP A 14 -7.65 7.51 20.12
CA ASP A 14 -7.59 8.94 19.80
C ASP A 14 -8.11 9.21 18.38
N LEU A 15 -7.79 8.34 17.42
CA LEU A 15 -8.29 8.41 16.04
C LEU A 15 -9.81 8.27 16.00
N ALA A 16 -10.34 7.26 16.71
CA ALA A 16 -11.78 7.04 16.83
C ALA A 16 -12.54 8.17 17.52
N ALA A 17 -11.86 8.97 18.34
CA ALA A 17 -12.42 10.13 19.05
C ALA A 17 -12.31 11.44 18.25
N LEU A 18 -11.69 11.44 17.06
CA LEU A 18 -11.65 12.62 16.20
C LEU A 18 -13.07 12.98 15.72
N PRO A 19 -13.35 14.29 15.56
CA PRO A 19 -14.63 14.71 15.00
C PRO A 19 -14.77 14.23 13.55
N GLU A 20 -16.00 13.90 13.14
CA GLU A 20 -16.35 13.60 11.76
C GLU A 20 -16.31 14.89 10.91
N ASP A 21 -15.11 15.36 10.59
CA ASP A 21 -14.88 16.57 9.79
C ASP A 21 -14.80 16.29 8.26
N GLY A 22 -15.08 15.04 7.87
CA GLY A 22 -15.02 14.57 6.49
C GLY A 22 -13.61 14.31 5.99
N LYS A 23 -12.60 14.38 6.86
CA LYS A 23 -11.21 14.07 6.54
C LYS A 23 -10.87 12.64 6.94
N ARG A 24 -9.85 12.09 6.31
CA ARG A 24 -9.28 10.80 6.67
C ARG A 24 -7.93 11.01 7.33
N TYR A 25 -7.64 10.16 8.31
CA TYR A 25 -6.42 10.23 9.08
C TYR A 25 -5.81 8.85 9.25
N GLU A 26 -4.48 8.80 9.28
CA GLU A 26 -3.68 7.61 9.54
C GLU A 26 -2.68 7.88 10.67
N ILE A 27 -2.39 6.88 11.50
CA ILE A 27 -1.38 6.98 12.54
C ILE A 27 -0.20 6.09 12.17
N ILE A 28 0.96 6.71 11.95
CA ILE A 28 2.21 6.01 11.68
C ILE A 28 3.21 6.36 12.79
N GLU A 29 3.70 5.34 13.49
CA GLU A 29 4.66 5.49 14.61
C GLU A 29 4.23 6.52 15.68
N GLY A 30 2.91 6.63 15.93
CA GLY A 30 2.35 7.57 16.90
C GLY A 30 2.17 9.01 16.39
N GLU A 31 2.49 9.30 15.14
CA GLU A 31 2.20 10.58 14.48
C GLU A 31 0.90 10.50 13.68
N LEU A 32 0.06 11.54 13.77
CA LEU A 32 -1.20 11.65 13.02
C LEU A 32 -0.96 12.34 11.68
N PHE A 33 -1.38 11.68 10.61
CA PHE A 33 -1.32 12.20 9.24
C PHE A 33 -2.72 12.42 8.70
N GLU A 34 -2.98 13.60 8.14
CA GLU A 34 -4.17 13.86 7.33
C GLU A 34 -3.95 13.31 5.94
N LEU A 35 -4.82 12.38 5.52
CA LEU A 35 -4.81 11.81 4.18
C LEU A 35 -5.55 12.76 3.23
N THR A 36 -4.89 13.20 2.18
CA THR A 36 -5.56 13.91 1.08
C THR A 36 -6.32 12.89 0.25
N GLY A 37 -7.53 13.27 -0.19
CA GLY A 37 -8.33 12.41 -1.06
C GLY A 37 -7.54 11.99 -2.32
N PRO A 38 -7.70 10.73 -2.78
CA PRO A 38 -7.04 10.26 -3.99
C PRO A 38 -7.54 11.06 -5.20
N ASN A 39 -6.61 11.53 -6.05
CA ASN A 39 -6.98 12.08 -7.33
C ASN A 39 -7.34 10.96 -8.33
N LEU A 40 -7.93 11.31 -9.47
CA LEU A 40 -8.37 10.33 -10.46
C LEU A 40 -7.21 9.49 -11.03
N ARG A 41 -6.00 10.05 -11.15
CA ARG A 41 -4.80 9.32 -11.60
C ARG A 41 -4.41 8.21 -10.63
N HIS A 42 -4.39 8.51 -9.34
CA HIS A 42 -4.15 7.54 -8.26
C HIS A 42 -5.21 6.42 -8.29
N ALA A 43 -6.50 6.77 -8.31
CA ALA A 43 -7.58 5.80 -8.37
C ALA A 43 -7.52 4.91 -9.63
N LYS A 44 -7.10 5.47 -10.78
CA LYS A 44 -6.92 4.73 -12.03
C LYS A 44 -5.82 3.67 -11.92
N VAL A 45 -4.68 4.02 -11.34
CA VAL A 45 -3.58 3.08 -11.13
C VAL A 45 -3.99 1.94 -10.19
N ILE A 46 -4.67 2.25 -9.07
CA ILE A 46 -5.21 1.23 -8.17
C ILE A 46 -6.15 0.28 -8.92
N SER A 47 -7.07 0.81 -9.72
CA SER A 47 -8.01 0.00 -10.50
C SER A 47 -7.30 -0.91 -11.50
N ASN A 48 -6.29 -0.40 -12.21
CA ASN A 48 -5.50 -1.20 -13.14
C ASN A 48 -4.76 -2.33 -12.41
N LEU A 49 -4.05 -2.01 -11.32
CA LEU A 49 -3.32 -2.99 -10.52
C LEU A 49 -4.27 -4.05 -9.94
N PHE A 50 -5.42 -3.64 -9.41
CA PHE A 50 -6.43 -4.57 -8.90
C PHE A 50 -6.87 -5.58 -9.96
N LEU A 51 -7.09 -5.15 -11.20
CA LEU A 51 -7.46 -6.03 -12.32
C LEU A 51 -6.30 -6.94 -12.73
N LEU A 52 -5.07 -6.41 -12.82
CA LEU A 52 -3.88 -7.15 -13.24
C LEU A 52 -3.51 -8.27 -12.25
N ILE A 53 -3.61 -8.02 -10.96
CA ILE A 53 -3.21 -8.99 -9.93
C ILE A 53 -4.38 -9.85 -9.43
N GLY A 54 -5.61 -9.35 -9.48
CA GLY A 54 -6.77 -9.97 -8.82
C GLY A 54 -7.08 -11.39 -9.32
N LEU A 55 -6.98 -11.62 -10.64
CA LEU A 55 -7.22 -12.96 -11.20
C LEU A 55 -6.14 -13.96 -10.78
N VAL A 56 -4.88 -13.52 -10.73
CA VAL A 56 -3.75 -14.37 -10.30
C VAL A 56 -3.90 -14.73 -8.84
N VAL A 57 -4.16 -13.74 -7.97
CA VAL A 57 -4.37 -13.94 -6.53
C VAL A 57 -5.53 -14.90 -6.28
N ARG A 58 -6.66 -14.71 -6.96
CA ARG A 58 -7.82 -15.59 -6.83
C ARG A 58 -7.55 -17.02 -7.31
N ALA A 59 -6.76 -17.18 -8.38
CA ALA A 59 -6.39 -18.51 -8.89
C ALA A 59 -5.47 -19.25 -7.90
N GLU A 60 -4.74 -18.54 -7.06
CA GLU A 60 -3.93 -19.09 -5.97
C GLU A 60 -4.74 -19.28 -4.66
N GLY A 61 -6.04 -18.99 -4.68
CA GLY A 61 -6.94 -19.14 -3.53
C GLY A 61 -6.81 -17.99 -2.51
N GLY A 62 -6.20 -16.88 -2.89
CA GLY A 62 -6.05 -15.69 -2.06
C GLY A 62 -7.11 -14.63 -2.35
N ASP A 63 -7.00 -13.53 -1.60
CA ASP A 63 -7.84 -12.34 -1.73
C ASP A 63 -6.99 -11.10 -1.94
N VAL A 64 -7.51 -10.16 -2.73
CA VAL A 64 -6.98 -8.80 -2.89
C VAL A 64 -8.03 -7.81 -2.46
N PHE A 65 -7.62 -6.86 -1.64
CA PHE A 65 -8.46 -5.79 -1.14
C PHE A 65 -7.94 -4.45 -1.64
N SER A 66 -8.86 -3.59 -2.09
CA SER A 66 -8.58 -2.20 -2.44
C SER A 66 -9.43 -1.27 -1.60
N ALA A 67 -8.96 -0.05 -1.41
CA ALA A 67 -9.58 1.00 -0.61
C ALA A 67 -9.72 0.64 0.88
N VAL A 68 -10.18 1.55 1.67
CA VAL A 68 -10.11 1.64 3.13
C VAL A 68 -10.19 0.27 3.83
N VAL A 69 -9.05 -0.38 3.96
CA VAL A 69 -8.92 -1.63 4.73
C VAL A 69 -7.82 -1.43 5.76
N ASP A 70 -8.21 -1.45 7.01
CA ASP A 70 -7.27 -1.39 8.11
C ASP A 70 -6.39 -2.64 8.17
N VAL A 71 -5.07 -2.43 8.28
CA VAL A 71 -4.10 -3.50 8.55
C VAL A 71 -3.47 -3.27 9.93
N PHE A 72 -3.66 -4.22 10.83
CA PHE A 72 -3.17 -4.19 12.22
C PHE A 72 -1.96 -5.08 12.38
N PHE A 73 -0.77 -4.50 12.51
CA PHE A 73 0.47 -5.22 12.79
C PHE A 73 0.68 -5.35 14.30
N ASN A 74 0.59 -6.59 14.85
CA ASN A 74 0.97 -6.91 16.24
C ASN A 74 0.45 -5.92 17.31
N GLY A 75 -0.82 -5.49 17.21
CA GLY A 75 -1.44 -4.57 18.15
C GLY A 75 -1.03 -3.10 17.99
N ALA A 76 -0.29 -2.78 16.93
CA ALA A 76 -0.02 -1.39 16.54
C ALA A 76 -1.29 -0.69 16.01
N ASN A 77 -1.20 0.63 15.84
CA ASN A 77 -2.24 1.39 15.16
C ASN A 77 -2.43 0.87 13.74
N PRO A 78 -3.66 0.86 13.19
CA PRO A 78 -3.90 0.43 11.84
C PRO A 78 -3.28 1.37 10.84
N VAL A 79 -2.91 0.82 9.69
CA VAL A 79 -2.56 1.56 8.48
C VAL A 79 -3.50 1.16 7.37
N GLU A 80 -3.73 2.07 6.41
CA GLU A 80 -4.64 1.90 5.28
C GLU A 80 -3.87 1.86 3.96
N PRO A 81 -3.31 0.70 3.55
CA PRO A 81 -2.66 0.57 2.26
C PRO A 81 -3.65 0.67 1.10
N ASP A 82 -3.19 1.13 -0.06
CA ASP A 82 -4.04 1.22 -1.26
C ASP A 82 -4.49 -0.15 -1.78
N LEU A 83 -3.60 -1.16 -1.73
CA LEU A 83 -3.93 -2.55 -2.06
C LEU A 83 -3.23 -3.51 -1.09
N VAL A 84 -3.96 -4.56 -0.71
CA VAL A 84 -3.46 -5.62 0.19
C VAL A 84 -3.77 -6.98 -0.40
N VAL A 85 -2.78 -7.88 -0.41
CA VAL A 85 -2.94 -9.28 -0.83
C VAL A 85 -2.71 -10.21 0.34
N VAL A 86 -3.66 -11.13 0.52
CA VAL A 86 -3.62 -12.19 1.53
C VAL A 86 -3.71 -13.53 0.80
N LEU A 87 -2.68 -14.36 0.91
CA LEU A 87 -2.62 -15.69 0.30
C LEU A 87 -2.96 -16.79 1.33
N PRO A 88 -3.34 -17.99 0.88
CA PRO A 88 -3.53 -19.12 1.77
C PRO A 88 -2.27 -19.47 2.56
N GLY A 89 -2.41 -19.77 3.86
CA GLY A 89 -1.29 -20.12 4.72
C GLY A 89 -0.46 -18.94 5.22
N THR A 90 -0.88 -17.72 4.96
CA THR A 90 -0.29 -16.49 5.49
C THR A 90 -0.47 -16.37 7.01
N HIS A 91 0.26 -15.46 7.64
CA HIS A 91 0.07 -15.07 9.05
C HIS A 91 -0.99 -13.98 9.25
N ALA A 92 -1.61 -13.52 8.17
CA ALA A 92 -2.70 -12.55 8.24
C ALA A 92 -4.05 -13.24 8.46
N ARG A 93 -4.90 -12.62 9.27
CA ARG A 93 -6.29 -13.04 9.50
C ARG A 93 -7.23 -11.94 9.02
N GLN A 94 -8.17 -12.32 8.17
CA GLN A 94 -9.27 -11.44 7.74
C GLN A 94 -10.33 -11.39 8.86
N ALA A 95 -10.60 -10.21 9.38
CA ALA A 95 -11.58 -9.94 10.43
C ALA A 95 -12.53 -8.82 10.00
N MET A 96 -13.67 -8.67 10.67
CA MET A 96 -14.64 -7.62 10.33
C MET A 96 -14.06 -6.20 10.42
N ARG A 97 -13.09 -5.98 11.30
CA ARG A 97 -12.44 -4.67 11.47
C ARG A 97 -11.28 -4.43 10.50
N GLY A 98 -10.85 -5.44 9.72
CA GLY A 98 -9.72 -5.34 8.81
C GLY A 98 -8.85 -6.59 8.80
N ILE A 99 -7.59 -6.45 8.40
CA ILE A 99 -6.60 -7.50 8.32
C ILE A 99 -5.72 -7.44 9.56
N GLU A 100 -5.66 -8.53 10.32
CA GLU A 100 -4.82 -8.66 11.50
C GLU A 100 -3.62 -9.53 11.20
N GLY A 101 -2.41 -9.07 11.50
CA GLY A 101 -1.15 -9.73 11.21
C GLY A 101 -0.49 -9.26 9.92
N SER A 102 0.31 -10.11 9.29
CA SER A 102 1.19 -9.75 8.19
C SER A 102 0.64 -10.23 6.85
N PRO A 103 0.08 -9.35 6.00
CA PRO A 103 -0.30 -9.71 4.64
C PRO A 103 0.93 -10.09 3.79
N ASP A 104 0.71 -10.80 2.70
CA ASP A 104 1.79 -11.26 1.83
C ASP A 104 2.38 -10.14 0.98
N LEU A 105 1.51 -9.27 0.45
CA LEU A 105 1.88 -8.14 -0.38
C LEU A 105 1.09 -6.91 0.02
N VAL A 106 1.77 -5.78 0.10
CA VAL A 106 1.18 -4.44 0.25
C VAL A 106 1.63 -3.57 -0.92
N ILE A 107 0.70 -2.79 -1.47
CA ILE A 107 0.97 -1.86 -2.56
C ILE A 107 0.50 -0.46 -2.15
N GLU A 108 1.38 0.52 -2.31
CA GLU A 108 1.11 1.94 -2.14
C GLU A 108 1.31 2.67 -3.45
N VAL A 109 0.34 3.49 -3.83
CA VAL A 109 0.40 4.35 -5.01
C VAL A 109 0.71 5.77 -4.55
N LEU A 110 1.83 6.32 -4.98
CA LEU A 110 2.25 7.65 -4.56
C LEU A 110 1.30 8.73 -5.07
N SER A 111 1.02 9.69 -4.19
CA SER A 111 0.36 10.94 -4.54
C SER A 111 1.33 12.12 -4.39
N PRO A 112 1.13 13.24 -5.09
CA PRO A 112 2.01 14.41 -4.99
C PRO A 112 2.18 14.94 -3.56
N SER A 113 1.18 14.73 -2.69
CA SER A 113 1.19 15.19 -1.30
C SER A 113 1.98 14.30 -0.33
N ASN A 114 2.27 13.03 -0.69
CA ASN A 114 2.80 12.03 0.24
C ASN A 114 4.25 11.58 -0.08
N ARG A 115 4.87 12.13 -1.13
CA ARG A 115 6.13 11.62 -1.71
C ARG A 115 7.32 11.49 -0.77
N THR A 116 7.53 12.38 0.16
CA THR A 116 8.82 12.47 0.85
C THR A 116 8.85 11.77 2.20
N HIS A 117 7.76 11.74 2.92
CA HIS A 117 7.73 11.17 4.28
C HIS A 117 7.22 9.72 4.29
N ASP A 118 6.31 9.40 3.37
CA ASP A 118 5.59 8.12 3.34
C ASP A 118 6.49 6.94 2.94
N VAL A 119 7.37 7.17 1.99
CA VAL A 119 8.14 6.09 1.33
C VAL A 119 9.06 5.35 2.32
N LEU A 120 9.85 6.06 3.10
CA LEU A 120 10.82 5.43 4.02
C LEU A 120 10.15 4.89 5.27
N THR A 121 9.19 5.63 5.81
CA THR A 121 8.49 5.27 7.05
C THR A 121 7.58 4.05 6.82
N LYS A 122 6.77 4.04 5.74
CA LYS A 122 5.91 2.91 5.40
C LYS A 122 6.72 1.66 5.02
N ARG A 123 7.80 1.82 4.25
CA ARG A 123 8.69 0.69 3.92
C ARG A 123 9.21 -0.03 5.17
N GLU A 124 9.69 0.74 6.15
CA GLU A 124 10.19 0.16 7.40
C GLU A 124 9.06 -0.42 8.26
N LEU A 125 7.90 0.24 8.30
CA LEU A 125 6.70 -0.26 8.96
C LEU A 125 6.28 -1.64 8.41
N TYR A 126 6.15 -1.78 7.09
CA TYR A 126 5.76 -3.03 6.44
C TYR A 126 6.81 -4.13 6.65
N ARG A 127 8.09 -3.77 6.57
CA ARG A 127 9.18 -4.70 6.87
C ARG A 127 9.11 -5.23 8.30
N ARG A 128 8.92 -4.36 9.30
CA ARG A 128 8.76 -4.75 10.73
C ARG A 128 7.46 -5.51 10.96
N GLY A 129 6.42 -5.16 10.24
CA GLY A 129 5.12 -5.82 10.25
C GLY A 129 5.15 -7.24 9.68
N GLY A 130 6.27 -7.66 9.07
CA GLY A 130 6.43 -9.01 8.53
C GLY A 130 5.78 -9.20 7.15
N VAL A 131 5.46 -8.13 6.43
CA VAL A 131 5.04 -8.17 5.03
C VAL A 131 6.15 -8.83 4.20
N ARG A 132 5.79 -9.71 3.27
CA ARG A 132 6.78 -10.43 2.46
C ARG A 132 7.27 -9.60 1.28
N GLU A 133 6.38 -8.83 0.66
CA GLU A 133 6.70 -7.99 -0.49
C GLU A 133 5.93 -6.66 -0.41
N TYR A 134 6.57 -5.57 -0.78
CA TYR A 134 6.01 -4.23 -0.81
C TYR A 134 6.25 -3.59 -2.18
N TRP A 135 5.21 -3.03 -2.77
CA TRP A 135 5.32 -2.26 -4.01
C TRP A 135 5.04 -0.80 -3.76
N MET A 136 5.91 0.03 -4.29
CA MET A 136 5.74 1.46 -4.36
C MET A 136 5.54 1.86 -5.81
N VAL A 137 4.37 2.40 -6.12
CA VAL A 137 3.95 2.73 -7.48
C VAL A 137 3.92 4.23 -7.66
N ASP A 138 4.69 4.76 -8.60
CA ASP A 138 4.75 6.19 -8.91
C ASP A 138 4.04 6.50 -10.23
N PRO A 139 2.83 7.13 -10.19
CA PRO A 139 2.08 7.48 -11.40
C PRO A 139 2.75 8.57 -12.25
N ASP A 140 3.60 9.43 -11.66
CA ASP A 140 4.25 10.51 -12.38
C ASP A 140 5.53 10.03 -13.07
N ASP A 141 6.31 9.16 -12.41
CA ASP A 141 7.51 8.51 -12.99
C ASP A 141 7.17 7.24 -13.79
N ARG A 142 5.90 6.80 -13.76
CA ARG A 142 5.43 5.55 -14.37
C ARG A 142 6.33 4.36 -14.02
N SER A 143 6.61 4.21 -12.73
CA SER A 143 7.50 3.19 -12.21
C SER A 143 6.87 2.40 -11.06
N ILE A 144 7.30 1.14 -10.94
CA ILE A 144 6.92 0.26 -9.85
C ILE A 144 8.20 -0.24 -9.19
N GLU A 145 8.46 0.19 -7.95
CA GLU A 145 9.52 -0.40 -7.14
C GLU A 145 8.94 -1.59 -6.36
N VAL A 146 9.47 -2.76 -6.62
CA VAL A 146 9.15 -4.01 -5.91
C VAL A 146 10.24 -4.27 -4.88
N VAL A 147 9.87 -4.39 -3.62
CA VAL A 147 10.78 -4.68 -2.51
C VAL A 147 10.40 -6.02 -1.89
N ALA A 148 11.19 -7.05 -2.13
CA ALA A 148 11.03 -8.33 -1.47
C ALA A 148 11.77 -8.28 -0.11
N PHE A 149 11.02 -8.36 0.98
CA PHE A 149 11.59 -8.41 2.33
C PHE A 149 12.04 -9.85 2.64
N GLY A 150 13.36 -10.07 2.63
CA GLY A 150 13.99 -11.34 2.95
C GLY A 150 14.81 -11.26 4.23
N ALA A 151 15.79 -12.15 4.36
CA ALA A 151 16.71 -12.21 5.51
C ALA A 151 17.62 -10.95 5.64
N THR A 152 17.71 -10.12 4.62
CA THR A 152 18.52 -8.88 4.65
C THR A 152 17.69 -7.69 5.13
N ARG A 153 18.31 -6.81 5.93
CA ARG A 153 17.66 -5.62 6.52
C ARG A 153 17.06 -4.65 5.48
N SER A 154 17.64 -4.58 4.29
CA SER A 154 17.22 -3.64 3.23
C SER A 154 16.22 -4.22 2.25
N GLY A 155 15.99 -5.54 2.25
CA GLY A 155 15.26 -6.21 1.19
C GLY A 155 16.00 -6.15 -0.16
N ASN A 156 15.50 -6.89 -1.15
CA ASN A 156 15.93 -6.74 -2.54
C ASN A 156 14.93 -5.84 -3.24
N ALA A 157 15.36 -4.66 -3.67
CA ALA A 157 14.53 -3.70 -4.38
C ALA A 157 14.87 -3.73 -5.88
N ARG A 158 13.86 -3.72 -6.72
CA ARG A 158 13.98 -3.56 -8.18
C ARG A 158 12.89 -2.64 -8.70
N THR A 159 13.26 -1.69 -9.55
CA THR A 159 12.31 -0.80 -10.20
C THR A 159 12.04 -1.25 -11.63
N PHE A 160 10.78 -1.29 -12.01
CA PHE A 160 10.29 -1.67 -13.33
C PHE A 160 9.64 -0.48 -14.03
N ARG A 161 9.86 -0.33 -15.35
CA ARG A 161 9.33 0.74 -16.19
C ARG A 161 8.97 0.25 -17.58
N GLY A 162 8.04 0.92 -18.22
CA GLY A 162 7.65 0.65 -19.62
C GLY A 162 7.31 -0.81 -19.84
N ASN A 163 7.90 -1.43 -20.85
CA ASN A 163 7.64 -2.83 -21.24
C ASN A 163 8.38 -3.88 -20.40
N GLU A 164 9.07 -3.49 -19.32
CA GLU A 164 9.69 -4.46 -18.41
C GLU A 164 8.62 -5.31 -17.74
N GLN A 165 8.79 -6.65 -17.84
CA GLN A 165 7.90 -7.58 -17.16
C GLN A 165 8.13 -7.52 -15.65
N LEU A 166 7.07 -7.27 -14.91
CA LEU A 166 7.12 -7.22 -13.46
C LEU A 166 7.36 -8.62 -12.89
N VAL A 167 8.24 -8.72 -11.91
CA VAL A 167 8.56 -9.96 -11.20
C VAL A 167 8.23 -9.79 -9.73
N SER A 168 7.37 -10.69 -9.24
CA SER A 168 6.98 -10.76 -7.82
C SER A 168 7.46 -12.09 -7.23
N ALA A 169 8.03 -12.02 -6.02
CA ALA A 169 8.40 -13.21 -5.26
C ALA A 169 7.17 -13.86 -4.59
N VAL A 170 6.14 -13.05 -4.33
CA VAL A 170 4.88 -13.48 -3.69
C VAL A 170 3.92 -14.06 -4.72
N LEU A 171 3.90 -13.49 -5.93
CA LEU A 171 3.02 -13.88 -7.04
C LEU A 171 3.86 -14.32 -8.27
N PRO A 172 4.50 -15.49 -8.23
CA PRO A 172 5.45 -15.91 -9.28
C PRO A 172 4.81 -16.16 -10.65
N ARG A 173 3.47 -16.29 -10.70
CA ARG A 173 2.71 -16.45 -11.95
C ARG A 173 2.24 -15.13 -12.54
N LEU A 174 2.54 -14.02 -11.86
CA LEU A 174 2.17 -12.71 -12.35
C LEU A 174 2.97 -12.37 -13.62
N ALA A 175 2.27 -11.91 -14.65
CA ALA A 175 2.87 -11.58 -15.93
C ALA A 175 2.15 -10.36 -16.53
N PHE A 176 2.72 -9.17 -16.31
CA PHE A 176 2.31 -7.94 -16.99
C PHE A 176 3.51 -7.00 -17.11
N ALA A 177 3.49 -6.14 -18.13
CA ALA A 177 4.48 -5.09 -18.28
C ALA A 177 4.16 -3.91 -17.34
N ALA A 178 5.19 -3.30 -16.76
CA ALA A 178 5.00 -2.22 -15.78
C ALA A 178 4.07 -1.10 -16.27
N GLU A 179 4.11 -0.76 -17.57
CA GLU A 179 3.25 0.27 -18.17
C GLU A 179 1.76 -0.05 -18.14
N GLU A 180 1.37 -1.32 -18.04
CA GLU A 180 -0.04 -1.73 -17.98
C GLU A 180 -0.73 -1.20 -16.72
N ALA A 181 0.03 -1.01 -15.63
CA ALA A 181 -0.48 -0.36 -14.41
C ALA A 181 -0.89 1.10 -14.64
N PHE A 182 -0.33 1.76 -15.66
CA PHE A 182 -0.53 3.17 -15.95
C PHE A 182 -1.43 3.42 -17.17
N MET A 183 -2.06 2.37 -17.70
CA MET A 183 -2.95 2.49 -18.86
C MET A 183 -4.07 3.50 -18.61
N GLY A 184 -4.27 4.39 -19.58
CA GLY A 184 -5.32 5.40 -19.57
C GLY A 184 -5.01 6.66 -18.76
N LEU A 185 -3.82 6.80 -18.15
CA LEU A 185 -3.44 8.02 -17.44
C LEU A 185 -3.36 9.25 -18.35
N ASP A 186 -2.97 9.08 -19.61
CA ASP A 186 -2.84 10.19 -20.57
C ASP A 186 -4.20 10.79 -20.97
N ALA A 187 -5.29 10.07 -20.75
CA ALA A 187 -6.65 10.57 -20.97
C ALA A 187 -7.17 11.45 -19.83
N ILE A 188 -6.46 11.49 -18.69
CA ILE A 188 -6.81 12.29 -17.54
C ILE A 188 -6.09 13.62 -17.64
N ALA A 189 -6.86 14.71 -17.87
CA ALA A 189 -6.31 16.06 -18.00
C ALA A 189 -5.54 16.45 -16.73
N ALA A 190 -4.40 17.11 -16.90
CA ALA A 190 -3.76 17.86 -15.83
C ALA A 190 -4.58 19.13 -15.56
N GLU A 191 -4.84 19.44 -14.29
CA GLU A 191 -5.45 20.72 -13.88
C GLU A 191 -4.50 21.87 -14.10
#